data_8b896cc8e21422b3692b2bb1cb0168fa
#
_entry.id   8b896cc8e21422b3692b2bb1cb0168fa
#
_cell.length_a   1.000
_cell.length_b   1.000
_cell.length_c   1.000
_cell.angle_alpha   90.00
_cell.angle_beta   90.00
_cell.angle_gamma   90.00
#
_symmetry.space_group_name_H-M   'P 1'
#
loop_
_entity.id
_entity.type
_entity.pdbx_description
1 polymer ?
#
loop_
_entity_poly.entity_id
_entity_poly.type
_entity_poly.pdbx_seq_one_letter_code
_entity_poly.pdbx_strand_id
1 'polypeptide(L)'
;MTKFLIIRFSSIGDIIQCMGIIGGIRERFADVEIHWITRKDMVGTLSMDGRIDKIWAFDKETGLAGLLKMAADLRKEHFDYIYDAHSNIRSNILKLIVSPLPFVKPYVALRSKERGKRFLLFKLGINHFDKPFRGMVSFQKPLKKWGITHFPDNYHDWCFPDEIRSKYENFVTKDMVTLVPSANWEMKRWPVSYWKELVALLPEYRFVILAGPKDTFCEEIRSAAPERVVNLAGQTSLM
;
A
#
# COMPACT_ATOMS: atom_id res chain seq x y z
N MET A 1 -23.81 13.87 1.79
CA MET A 1 -22.69 12.88 1.85
C MET A 1 -21.74 13.11 0.70
N THR A 2 -20.47 13.34 0.98
CA THR A 2 -19.41 13.56 -0.01
C THR A 2 -18.85 12.20 -0.47
N LYS A 3 -18.72 11.98 -1.77
CA LYS A 3 -18.14 10.72 -2.30
C LYS A 3 -16.72 10.94 -2.79
N PHE A 4 -15.77 10.19 -2.24
CA PHE A 4 -14.35 10.30 -2.52
C PHE A 4 -13.79 9.00 -3.12
N LEU A 5 -13.17 9.06 -4.30
CA LEU A 5 -12.55 7.92 -4.96
C LEU A 5 -11.03 8.00 -4.88
N ILE A 6 -10.40 6.95 -4.38
CA ILE A 6 -8.95 6.77 -4.40
C ILE A 6 -8.58 5.69 -5.43
N ILE A 7 -7.66 5.97 -6.34
CA ILE A 7 -7.19 5.02 -7.35
C ILE A 7 -5.76 4.62 -7.04
N ARG A 8 -5.56 3.42 -6.47
CA ARG A 8 -4.24 2.83 -6.25
C ARG A 8 -4.27 1.31 -6.39
N PHE A 9 -3.85 0.80 -7.56
CA PHE A 9 -3.93 -0.62 -7.90
C PHE A 9 -2.90 -1.49 -7.17
N SER A 10 -1.68 -0.98 -6.98
CA SER A 10 -0.49 -1.69 -6.45
C SER A 10 0.65 -0.68 -6.24
N SER A 11 1.82 -0.99 -5.67
CA SER A 11 2.18 -2.21 -4.95
C SER A 11 1.73 -2.11 -3.48
N ILE A 12 1.90 -3.21 -2.70
CA ILE A 12 1.47 -3.24 -1.30
C ILE A 12 2.06 -2.10 -0.48
N GLY A 13 3.37 -1.84 -0.57
CA GLY A 13 4.01 -0.76 0.17
C GLY A 13 3.51 0.63 -0.21
N ASP A 14 3.16 0.85 -1.49
CA ASP A 14 2.55 2.11 -1.92
C ASP A 14 1.09 2.24 -1.48
N ILE A 15 0.35 1.11 -1.41
CA ILE A 15 -1.02 1.08 -0.87
C ILE A 15 -1.00 1.48 0.59
N ILE A 16 -0.16 0.84 1.41
CA ILE A 16 -0.02 1.14 2.84
C ILE A 16 0.36 2.61 3.06
N GLN A 17 1.35 3.13 2.32
CA GLN A 17 1.71 4.55 2.42
C GLN A 17 0.55 5.48 1.99
N CYS A 18 -0.24 5.07 1.01
CA CYS A 18 -1.39 5.84 0.55
C CYS A 18 -2.55 5.81 1.56
N MET A 19 -2.74 4.73 2.32
CA MET A 19 -3.75 4.63 3.38
C MET A 19 -3.59 5.73 4.44
N GLY A 20 -2.38 6.24 4.66
CA GLY A 20 -2.11 7.37 5.55
C GLY A 20 -2.79 8.69 5.18
N ILE A 21 -3.54 8.75 4.05
CA ILE A 21 -4.34 9.94 3.72
C ILE A 21 -5.78 9.85 4.23
N ILE A 22 -6.26 8.65 4.57
CA ILE A 22 -7.68 8.39 4.89
C ILE A 22 -8.13 9.22 6.09
N GLY A 23 -7.34 9.26 7.17
CA GLY A 23 -7.63 10.04 8.35
C GLY A 23 -7.84 11.52 8.02
N GLY A 24 -6.97 12.10 7.22
CA GLY A 24 -7.09 13.51 6.80
C GLY A 24 -8.32 13.78 5.92
N ILE A 25 -8.73 12.81 5.08
CA ILE A 25 -9.97 12.92 4.29
C ILE A 25 -11.18 12.94 5.21
N ARG A 26 -11.25 12.01 6.17
CA ARG A 26 -12.35 11.91 7.12
C ARG A 26 -12.44 13.11 8.06
N GLU A 27 -11.31 13.64 8.49
CA GLU A 27 -11.26 14.85 9.32
C GLU A 27 -11.75 16.07 8.56
N ARG A 28 -11.41 16.19 7.26
CA ARG A 28 -11.81 17.34 6.43
C ARG A 28 -13.27 17.29 6.02
N PHE A 29 -13.83 16.09 5.80
CA PHE A 29 -15.19 15.87 5.35
C PHE A 29 -15.92 14.98 6.35
N ALA A 30 -16.72 15.58 7.23
CA ALA A 30 -17.40 14.87 8.32
C ALA A 30 -18.34 13.76 7.83
N ASP A 31 -18.98 13.95 6.66
CA ASP A 31 -19.88 12.99 6.04
C ASP A 31 -19.31 12.58 4.66
N VAL A 32 -18.31 11.67 4.67
CA VAL A 32 -17.64 11.20 3.47
C VAL A 32 -17.74 9.69 3.31
N GLU A 33 -18.09 9.25 2.11
CA GLU A 33 -18.01 7.86 1.65
C GLU A 33 -16.72 7.68 0.82
N ILE A 34 -15.78 6.87 1.33
CA ILE A 34 -14.48 6.63 0.70
C ILE A 34 -14.50 5.33 -0.08
N HIS A 35 -14.38 5.42 -1.40
CA HIS A 35 -14.19 4.30 -2.30
C HIS A 35 -12.72 4.16 -2.68
N TRP A 36 -12.26 2.91 -2.81
CA TRP A 36 -10.88 2.62 -3.24
C TRP A 36 -10.85 1.60 -4.36
N ILE A 37 -10.13 1.91 -5.45
CA ILE A 37 -9.85 0.96 -6.52
C ILE A 37 -8.49 0.34 -6.28
N THR A 38 -8.45 -0.99 -6.22
CA THR A 38 -7.21 -1.76 -6.12
C THR A 38 -7.26 -3.00 -6.99
N ARG A 39 -6.12 -3.68 -7.16
CA ARG A 39 -6.12 -5.02 -7.76
C ARG A 39 -6.75 -6.03 -6.80
N LYS A 40 -7.36 -7.08 -7.37
CA LYS A 40 -8.03 -8.14 -6.64
C LYS A 40 -7.14 -8.80 -5.56
N ASP A 41 -5.88 -9.02 -5.88
CA ASP A 41 -4.88 -9.59 -4.99
C ASP A 41 -4.39 -8.64 -3.86
N MET A 42 -4.82 -7.38 -3.86
CA MET A 42 -4.50 -6.37 -2.86
C MET A 42 -5.68 -6.01 -1.95
N VAL A 43 -6.86 -6.58 -2.19
CA VAL A 43 -8.09 -6.28 -1.43
C VAL A 43 -7.89 -6.54 0.05
N GLY A 44 -7.27 -7.66 0.42
CA GLY A 44 -7.03 -8.03 1.80
C GLY A 44 -6.29 -6.96 2.61
N THR A 45 -5.31 -6.27 1.99
CA THR A 45 -4.59 -5.17 2.66
C THR A 45 -5.50 -3.99 3.00
N LEU A 46 -6.47 -3.68 2.13
CA LEU A 46 -7.37 -2.54 2.33
C LEU A 46 -8.54 -2.87 3.25
N SER A 47 -9.02 -4.12 3.25
CA SER A 47 -10.14 -4.55 4.10
C SER A 47 -9.83 -4.53 5.59
N MET A 48 -8.55 -4.42 5.96
CA MET A 48 -8.14 -4.21 7.34
C MET A 48 -8.46 -2.80 7.87
N ASP A 49 -8.69 -1.83 6.99
CA ASP A 49 -8.99 -0.45 7.38
C ASP A 49 -10.50 -0.17 7.27
N GLY A 50 -11.19 -0.22 8.42
CA GLY A 50 -12.63 0.02 8.50
C GLY A 50 -13.08 1.44 8.10
N ARG A 51 -12.12 2.33 7.79
CA ARG A 51 -12.42 3.69 7.31
C ARG A 51 -12.62 3.75 5.80
N ILE A 52 -12.47 2.63 5.07
CA ILE A 52 -12.78 2.52 3.65
C ILE A 52 -14.17 1.91 3.51
N ASP A 53 -15.10 2.67 2.93
CA ASP A 53 -16.49 2.24 2.85
C ASP A 53 -16.74 1.23 1.71
N LYS A 54 -15.98 1.36 0.59
CA LYS A 54 -16.15 0.46 -0.56
C LYS A 54 -14.84 0.21 -1.30
N ILE A 55 -14.52 -1.06 -1.53
CA ILE A 55 -13.35 -1.48 -2.30
C ILE A 55 -13.81 -2.02 -3.65
N TRP A 56 -13.23 -1.47 -4.72
CA TRP A 56 -13.43 -1.90 -6.10
C TRP A 56 -12.25 -2.77 -6.52
N ALA A 57 -12.48 -4.06 -6.60
CA ALA A 57 -11.47 -5.06 -6.94
C ALA A 57 -11.30 -5.19 -8.46
N PHE A 58 -10.21 -4.70 -9.00
CA PHE A 58 -9.87 -4.87 -10.41
C PHE A 58 -9.14 -6.20 -10.64
N ASP A 59 -9.75 -7.06 -11.45
CA ASP A 59 -9.09 -8.27 -11.92
C ASP A 59 -8.29 -7.96 -13.20
N LYS A 60 -6.96 -8.08 -13.11
CA LYS A 60 -6.05 -7.80 -14.23
C LYS A 60 -6.28 -8.71 -15.45
N GLU A 61 -6.85 -9.91 -15.23
CA GLU A 61 -7.07 -10.92 -16.26
C GLU A 61 -8.24 -10.55 -17.18
N THR A 62 -9.15 -9.71 -16.71
CA THR A 62 -10.26 -9.16 -17.51
C THR A 62 -9.80 -8.10 -18.52
N GLY A 63 -8.54 -7.68 -18.46
CA GLY A 63 -7.94 -6.77 -19.41
C GLY A 63 -8.63 -5.40 -19.51
N LEU A 64 -8.69 -4.87 -20.74
CA LEU A 64 -9.33 -3.58 -21.01
C LEU A 64 -10.84 -3.63 -20.85
N ALA A 65 -11.49 -4.72 -21.24
CA ALA A 65 -12.94 -4.87 -21.14
C ALA A 65 -13.42 -4.77 -19.65
N GLY A 66 -12.73 -5.45 -18.74
CA GLY A 66 -13.02 -5.36 -17.31
C GLY A 66 -12.79 -3.95 -16.76
N LEU A 67 -11.75 -3.26 -17.25
CA LEU A 67 -11.48 -1.88 -16.85
C LEU A 67 -12.57 -0.92 -17.30
N LEU A 68 -13.07 -1.05 -18.54
CA LEU A 68 -14.15 -0.24 -19.09
C LEU A 68 -15.48 -0.49 -18.37
N LYS A 69 -15.79 -1.77 -18.08
CA LYS A 69 -16.96 -2.12 -17.28
C LYS A 69 -16.91 -1.47 -15.90
N MET A 70 -15.77 -1.60 -15.19
CA MET A 70 -15.55 -0.96 -13.89
C MET A 70 -15.71 0.56 -13.99
N ALA A 71 -15.17 1.20 -15.04
CA ALA A 71 -15.31 2.63 -15.25
C ALA A 71 -16.77 3.06 -15.42
N ALA A 72 -17.56 2.29 -16.16
CA ALA A 72 -18.99 2.54 -16.35
C ALA A 72 -19.78 2.43 -15.03
N ASP A 73 -19.44 1.46 -14.19
CA ASP A 73 -20.07 1.30 -12.87
C ASP A 73 -19.65 2.41 -11.91
N LEU A 74 -18.37 2.79 -11.90
CA LEU A 74 -17.85 3.91 -11.11
C LEU A 74 -18.52 5.25 -11.50
N ARG A 75 -18.82 5.45 -12.77
CA ARG A 75 -19.50 6.67 -13.24
C ARG A 75 -20.88 6.86 -12.63
N LYS A 76 -21.59 5.78 -12.34
CA LYS A 76 -22.92 5.79 -11.70
C LYS A 76 -22.88 6.23 -10.24
N GLU A 77 -21.71 6.17 -9.61
CA GLU A 77 -21.53 6.54 -8.19
C GLU A 77 -21.53 8.05 -7.96
N HIS A 78 -21.32 8.88 -8.99
CA HIS A 78 -21.32 10.34 -8.92
C HIS A 78 -20.35 10.91 -7.87
N PHE A 79 -19.06 10.59 -8.00
CA PHE A 79 -18.03 11.08 -7.08
C PHE A 79 -17.89 12.62 -7.09
N ASP A 80 -17.60 13.20 -5.91
CA ASP A 80 -17.24 14.60 -5.77
C ASP A 80 -15.74 14.81 -5.95
N TYR A 81 -14.91 13.86 -5.49
CA TYR A 81 -13.46 13.92 -5.53
C TYR A 81 -12.86 12.63 -6.05
N ILE A 82 -11.86 12.74 -6.93
CA ILE A 82 -11.07 11.61 -7.41
C ILE A 82 -9.59 11.88 -7.14
N TYR A 83 -8.96 11.04 -6.36
CA TYR A 83 -7.52 11.07 -6.16
C TYR A 83 -6.84 9.91 -6.88
N ASP A 84 -6.13 10.23 -7.98
CA ASP A 84 -5.31 9.25 -8.67
C ASP A 84 -3.91 9.20 -8.06
N ALA A 85 -3.74 8.28 -7.10
CA ALA A 85 -2.48 7.99 -6.44
C ALA A 85 -1.58 7.03 -7.24
N HIS A 86 -2.05 6.50 -8.40
CA HIS A 86 -1.31 5.55 -9.22
C HIS A 86 -0.64 6.18 -10.44
N SER A 87 -1.35 7.09 -11.11
CA SER A 87 -0.89 7.88 -12.27
C SER A 87 -0.27 7.01 -13.38
N ASN A 88 -1.05 6.06 -13.90
CA ASN A 88 -0.69 5.21 -15.03
C ASN A 88 -1.77 5.21 -16.14
N ILE A 89 -1.56 4.46 -17.21
CA ILE A 89 -2.50 4.38 -18.34
C ILE A 89 -3.89 3.93 -17.88
N ARG A 90 -3.98 2.89 -17.04
CA ARG A 90 -5.27 2.37 -16.55
C ARG A 90 -6.03 3.41 -15.71
N SER A 91 -5.34 4.10 -14.81
CA SER A 91 -5.97 5.15 -14.00
C SER A 91 -6.38 6.35 -14.85
N ASN A 92 -5.65 6.64 -15.93
CA ASN A 92 -6.02 7.70 -16.89
C ASN A 92 -7.31 7.35 -17.65
N ILE A 93 -7.46 6.10 -18.11
CA ILE A 93 -8.68 5.62 -18.76
C ILE A 93 -9.88 5.73 -17.81
N LEU A 94 -9.73 5.27 -16.56
CA LEU A 94 -10.79 5.40 -15.55
C LEU A 94 -11.19 6.85 -15.35
N LYS A 95 -10.24 7.75 -15.15
CA LYS A 95 -10.54 9.19 -14.97
C LYS A 95 -11.25 9.80 -16.17
N LEU A 96 -10.81 9.48 -17.38
CA LEU A 96 -11.43 10.01 -18.59
C LEU A 96 -12.92 9.64 -18.70
N ILE A 97 -13.29 8.44 -18.24
CA ILE A 97 -14.67 7.96 -18.31
C ILE A 97 -15.50 8.49 -17.13
N VAL A 98 -14.93 8.48 -15.92
CA VAL A 98 -15.63 8.89 -14.70
C VAL A 98 -15.72 10.41 -14.57
N SER A 99 -14.71 11.13 -15.07
CA SER A 99 -14.62 12.61 -15.06
C SER A 99 -14.26 13.14 -16.46
N PRO A 100 -15.19 13.12 -17.39
CA PRO A 100 -14.91 13.50 -18.79
C PRO A 100 -14.70 15.01 -18.98
N LEU A 101 -15.22 15.84 -18.08
CA LEU A 101 -15.14 17.30 -18.19
C LEU A 101 -14.15 17.87 -17.17
N PRO A 102 -13.16 18.66 -17.59
CA PRO A 102 -12.29 19.37 -16.66
C PRO A 102 -13.06 20.51 -15.97
N PHE A 103 -12.61 20.85 -14.74
CA PHE A 103 -13.14 21.98 -13.94
C PHE A 103 -14.58 21.82 -13.39
N VAL A 104 -15.24 20.68 -13.65
CA VAL A 104 -16.54 20.31 -13.07
C VAL A 104 -16.32 19.13 -12.12
N LYS A 105 -17.27 18.87 -11.20
CA LYS A 105 -17.21 17.64 -10.39
C LYS A 105 -17.21 16.39 -11.30
N PRO A 106 -16.46 15.36 -10.96
CA PRO A 106 -15.58 15.26 -9.77
C PRO A 106 -14.29 16.07 -9.88
N TYR A 107 -13.85 16.67 -8.78
CA TYR A 107 -12.54 17.35 -8.69
C TYR A 107 -11.42 16.31 -8.67
N VAL A 108 -10.46 16.42 -9.58
CA VAL A 108 -9.39 15.43 -9.73
C VAL A 108 -8.05 15.92 -9.16
N ALA A 109 -7.41 15.11 -8.33
CA ALA A 109 -6.02 15.27 -7.91
C ALA A 109 -5.15 14.11 -8.40
N LEU A 110 -3.89 14.40 -8.71
CA LEU A 110 -2.93 13.44 -9.22
C LEU A 110 -1.69 13.44 -8.34
N ARG A 111 -1.20 12.24 -7.99
CA ARG A 111 0.12 12.12 -7.40
C ARG A 111 1.19 12.37 -8.45
N SER A 112 2.09 13.29 -8.17
CA SER A 112 3.27 13.50 -9.00
C SER A 112 4.27 12.37 -8.78
N LYS A 113 4.83 11.83 -9.87
CA LYS A 113 5.98 10.90 -9.84
C LYS A 113 7.32 11.62 -9.76
N GLU A 114 7.30 12.96 -9.73
CA GLU A 114 8.47 13.84 -9.65
C GLU A 114 9.61 13.44 -10.62
N ARG A 115 9.22 13.06 -11.87
CA ARG A 115 10.16 12.54 -12.87
C ARG A 115 11.32 13.51 -13.17
N GLY A 116 11.06 14.82 -13.19
CA GLY A 116 12.09 15.84 -13.37
C GLY A 116 13.12 15.82 -12.25
N LYS A 117 12.69 15.81 -10.97
CA LYS A 117 13.59 15.71 -9.82
C LYS A 117 14.42 14.42 -9.84
N ARG A 118 13.79 13.30 -10.22
CA ARG A 118 14.49 12.02 -10.37
C ARG A 118 15.51 12.06 -11.48
N PHE A 119 15.19 12.65 -12.62
CA PHE A 119 16.12 12.82 -13.72
C PHE A 119 17.34 13.66 -13.28
N LEU A 120 17.12 14.80 -12.63
CA LEU A 120 18.21 15.65 -12.09
C LEU A 120 19.08 14.88 -11.11
N LEU A 121 18.47 14.11 -10.20
CA LEU A 121 19.22 13.32 -9.21
C LEU A 121 20.05 12.22 -9.88
N PHE A 122 19.45 11.40 -10.76
CA PHE A 122 20.13 10.22 -11.30
C PHE A 122 21.07 10.50 -12.47
N LYS A 123 20.82 11.58 -13.21
CA LYS A 123 21.66 11.94 -14.36
C LYS A 123 22.67 13.03 -14.07
N LEU A 124 22.35 13.97 -13.19
CA LEU A 124 23.19 15.13 -12.90
C LEU A 124 23.66 15.20 -11.45
N GLY A 125 23.29 14.26 -10.59
CA GLY A 125 23.64 14.26 -9.16
C GLY A 125 22.96 15.36 -8.33
N ILE A 126 22.02 16.11 -8.93
CA ILE A 126 21.37 17.26 -8.29
C ILE A 126 20.13 16.78 -7.53
N ASN A 127 20.18 16.86 -6.20
CA ASN A 127 19.10 16.41 -5.33
C ASN A 127 18.18 17.56 -4.91
N HIS A 128 16.95 17.57 -5.45
CA HIS A 128 15.87 18.49 -5.09
C HIS A 128 14.78 17.82 -4.24
N PHE A 129 15.01 16.62 -3.71
CA PHE A 129 14.09 15.98 -2.78
C PHE A 129 14.29 16.49 -1.37
N ASP A 130 13.19 16.49 -0.61
CA ASP A 130 13.20 16.78 0.82
C ASP A 130 14.09 15.78 1.57
N LYS A 131 14.83 16.22 2.58
CA LYS A 131 15.67 15.39 3.43
C LYS A 131 15.17 15.44 4.87
N PRO A 132 14.82 14.30 5.48
CA PRO A 132 14.74 12.96 4.90
C PRO A 132 13.58 12.82 3.92
N PHE A 133 13.76 12.01 2.87
CA PHE A 133 12.68 11.69 1.94
C PHE A 133 11.64 10.80 2.62
N ARG A 134 10.39 11.26 2.64
CA ARG A 134 9.26 10.50 3.20
C ARG A 134 8.26 10.19 2.10
N GLY A 135 8.16 8.91 1.69
CA GLY A 135 7.27 8.46 0.62
C GLY A 135 5.81 8.82 0.85
N MET A 136 5.32 8.68 2.07
CA MET A 136 3.94 8.99 2.46
C MET A 136 3.57 10.47 2.17
N VAL A 137 4.48 11.40 2.46
CA VAL A 137 4.26 12.84 2.19
C VAL A 137 3.96 13.10 0.71
N SER A 138 4.50 12.29 -0.20
CA SER A 138 4.22 12.43 -1.64
C SER A 138 2.76 12.10 -2.00
N PHE A 139 2.08 11.28 -1.19
CA PHE A 139 0.63 11.02 -1.35
C PHE A 139 -0.22 12.13 -0.75
N GLN A 140 0.25 12.79 0.28
CA GLN A 140 -0.47 13.86 0.99
C GLN A 140 -0.45 15.19 0.23
N LYS A 141 0.69 15.54 -0.40
CA LYS A 141 0.90 16.84 -1.11
C LYS A 141 -0.25 17.23 -2.05
N PRO A 142 -0.79 16.37 -2.93
CA PRO A 142 -1.84 16.75 -3.87
C PRO A 142 -3.18 17.09 -3.23
N LEU A 143 -3.44 16.59 -2.02
CA LEU A 143 -4.71 16.76 -1.33
C LEU A 143 -4.83 18.13 -0.64
N LYS A 144 -3.70 18.82 -0.46
CA LYS A 144 -3.69 20.18 0.13
C LYS A 144 -4.56 21.18 -0.64
N LYS A 145 -4.70 20.99 -1.96
CA LYS A 145 -5.59 21.84 -2.78
C LYS A 145 -7.07 21.74 -2.42
N TRP A 146 -7.45 20.68 -1.67
CA TRP A 146 -8.81 20.47 -1.17
C TRP A 146 -8.95 20.82 0.32
N GLY A 147 -7.92 21.48 0.87
CA GLY A 147 -7.88 21.87 2.29
C GLY A 147 -7.56 20.70 3.23
N ILE A 148 -7.10 19.57 2.70
CA ILE A 148 -6.64 18.45 3.52
C ILE A 148 -5.17 18.67 3.83
N THR A 149 -4.86 19.20 5.00
CA THR A 149 -3.50 19.62 5.41
C THR A 149 -2.97 18.86 6.60
N HIS A 150 -3.87 18.31 7.43
CA HIS A 150 -3.55 17.44 8.55
C HIS A 150 -3.81 16.00 8.18
N PHE A 151 -2.93 15.09 8.60
CA PHE A 151 -2.99 13.66 8.34
C PHE A 151 -2.63 12.93 9.64
N PRO A 152 -3.63 12.63 10.48
CA PRO A 152 -3.40 11.94 11.73
C PRO A 152 -2.81 10.56 11.47
N ASP A 153 -1.86 10.16 12.32
CA ASP A 153 -1.24 8.84 12.31
C ASP A 153 -2.08 7.89 13.15
N ASN A 154 -3.05 7.27 12.52
CA ASN A 154 -4.00 6.34 13.15
C ASN A 154 -3.98 4.96 12.50
N TYR A 155 -2.78 4.43 12.26
CA TYR A 155 -2.60 3.02 11.84
C TYR A 155 -3.10 2.01 12.87
N HIS A 156 -3.42 2.45 14.09
CA HIS A 156 -3.95 1.61 15.16
C HIS A 156 -5.40 1.17 14.93
N ASP A 157 -6.09 1.76 13.95
CA ASP A 157 -7.49 1.45 13.64
C ASP A 157 -7.65 0.25 12.69
N TRP A 158 -6.57 -0.49 12.42
CA TRP A 158 -6.66 -1.70 11.62
C TRP A 158 -7.39 -2.81 12.37
N CYS A 159 -8.48 -3.27 11.78
CA CYS A 159 -9.28 -4.36 12.29
C CYS A 159 -8.87 -5.66 11.61
N PHE A 160 -8.29 -6.56 12.37
CA PHE A 160 -8.06 -7.93 11.90
C PHE A 160 -9.30 -8.77 12.21
N PRO A 161 -9.76 -9.65 11.28
CA PRO A 161 -10.81 -10.63 11.57
C PRO A 161 -10.43 -11.48 12.80
N ASP A 162 -11.43 -11.78 13.64
CA ASP A 162 -11.19 -12.52 14.89
C ASP A 162 -10.56 -13.89 14.65
N GLU A 163 -10.87 -14.55 13.54
CA GLU A 163 -10.25 -15.81 13.14
C GLU A 163 -8.72 -15.67 12.95
N ILE A 164 -8.28 -14.56 12.33
CA ILE A 164 -6.84 -14.31 12.14
C ILE A 164 -6.21 -13.97 13.48
N ARG A 165 -6.85 -13.14 14.28
CA ARG A 165 -6.35 -12.75 15.61
C ARG A 165 -6.16 -13.99 16.47
N SER A 166 -7.18 -14.82 16.64
CA SER A 166 -7.14 -16.04 17.44
C SER A 166 -6.09 -17.05 16.95
N LYS A 167 -5.92 -17.17 15.64
CA LYS A 167 -4.91 -18.07 15.03
C LYS A 167 -3.49 -17.72 15.46
N TYR A 168 -3.18 -16.43 15.64
CA TYR A 168 -1.82 -15.96 15.88
C TYR A 168 -1.61 -15.41 17.29
N GLU A 169 -2.64 -15.34 18.13
CA GLU A 169 -2.57 -14.78 19.49
C GLU A 169 -1.51 -15.46 20.36
N ASN A 170 -1.44 -16.79 20.33
CA ASN A 170 -0.46 -17.56 21.07
C ASN A 170 0.90 -17.72 20.33
N PHE A 171 0.95 -17.32 19.06
CA PHE A 171 2.17 -17.41 18.27
C PHE A 171 3.06 -16.17 18.45
N VAL A 172 2.45 -14.99 18.60
CA VAL A 172 3.16 -13.72 18.71
C VAL A 172 3.56 -13.47 20.16
N THR A 173 4.86 -13.41 20.43
CA THR A 173 5.43 -13.11 21.75
C THR A 173 6.20 -11.79 21.72
N LYS A 174 6.46 -11.19 22.91
CA LYS A 174 7.16 -9.90 23.01
C LYS A 174 8.62 -9.95 22.55
N ASP A 175 9.23 -11.13 22.61
CA ASP A 175 10.60 -11.43 22.18
C ASP A 175 10.69 -11.86 20.71
N MET A 176 9.58 -11.80 19.96
CA MET A 176 9.55 -12.19 18.56
C MET A 176 9.93 -11.04 17.62
N VAL A 177 10.88 -11.31 16.73
CA VAL A 177 11.31 -10.40 15.66
C VAL A 177 10.88 -10.99 14.30
N THR A 178 10.17 -10.18 13.51
CA THR A 178 9.77 -10.57 12.16
C THR A 178 10.85 -10.20 11.16
N LEU A 179 11.32 -11.19 10.39
CA LEU A 179 12.23 -11.02 9.26
C LEU A 179 11.45 -11.01 7.95
N VAL A 180 11.66 -9.99 7.13
CA VAL A 180 11.06 -9.89 5.78
C VAL A 180 12.19 -9.77 4.75
N PRO A 181 12.91 -10.87 4.45
CA PRO A 181 14.13 -10.84 3.67
C PRO A 181 13.89 -10.68 2.17
N SER A 182 12.64 -10.90 1.72
CA SER A 182 12.29 -10.91 0.30
C SER A 182 12.04 -9.51 -0.26
N ALA A 183 12.43 -9.32 -1.50
CA ALA A 183 12.05 -8.18 -2.31
C ALA A 183 12.00 -8.58 -3.79
N ASN A 184 11.14 -7.92 -4.58
CA ASN A 184 11.00 -8.21 -6.01
C ASN A 184 12.28 -7.88 -6.81
N TRP A 185 13.09 -6.95 -6.31
CA TRP A 185 14.38 -6.57 -6.91
C TRP A 185 15.52 -7.06 -6.03
N GLU A 186 16.45 -7.81 -6.61
CA GLU A 186 17.60 -8.38 -5.90
C GLU A 186 18.41 -7.32 -5.14
N MET A 187 18.66 -6.17 -5.76
CA MET A 187 19.35 -5.03 -5.14
C MET A 187 18.68 -4.45 -3.89
N LYS A 188 17.46 -4.88 -3.58
CA LYS A 188 16.74 -4.52 -2.34
C LYS A 188 16.80 -5.61 -1.28
N ARG A 189 17.37 -6.76 -1.62
CA ARG A 189 17.54 -7.88 -0.68
C ARG A 189 18.82 -7.71 0.09
N TRP A 190 18.75 -7.91 1.37
CA TRP A 190 19.93 -8.04 2.20
C TRP A 190 20.53 -9.43 1.98
N PRO A 191 21.88 -9.59 1.91
CA PRO A 191 22.50 -10.90 1.73
C PRO A 191 22.08 -11.91 2.80
N VAL A 192 21.91 -13.17 2.42
CA VAL A 192 21.52 -14.25 3.35
C VAL A 192 22.49 -14.37 4.52
N SER A 193 23.80 -14.21 4.26
CA SER A 193 24.84 -14.22 5.31
C SER A 193 24.59 -13.21 6.42
N TYR A 194 24.13 -11.99 6.07
CA TYR A 194 23.85 -10.93 7.05
C TYR A 194 22.59 -11.23 7.88
N TRP A 195 21.58 -11.88 7.29
CA TRP A 195 20.44 -12.36 8.05
C TRP A 195 20.84 -13.45 9.06
N LYS A 196 21.73 -14.37 8.67
CA LYS A 196 22.27 -15.40 9.58
C LYS A 196 23.10 -14.77 10.70
N GLU A 197 23.91 -13.80 10.39
CA GLU A 197 24.70 -13.03 11.38
C GLU A 197 23.77 -12.29 12.35
N LEU A 198 22.72 -11.62 11.86
CA LEU A 198 21.74 -10.95 12.71
C LEU A 198 21.08 -11.92 13.70
N VAL A 199 20.68 -13.10 13.23
CA VAL A 199 20.08 -14.14 14.10
C VAL A 199 21.06 -14.63 15.16
N ALA A 200 22.35 -14.73 14.81
CA ALA A 200 23.39 -15.14 15.76
C ALA A 200 23.70 -14.06 16.80
N LEU A 201 23.67 -12.78 16.40
CA LEU A 201 23.94 -11.63 17.27
C LEU A 201 22.84 -11.36 18.31
N LEU A 202 21.65 -11.90 18.11
CA LEU A 202 20.47 -11.68 18.97
C LEU A 202 19.95 -13.02 19.52
N PRO A 203 20.69 -13.69 20.40
CA PRO A 203 20.34 -15.03 20.90
C PRO A 203 19.10 -15.06 21.79
N GLU A 204 18.72 -13.94 22.38
CA GLU A 204 17.56 -13.79 23.26
C GLU A 204 16.22 -13.67 22.50
N TYR A 205 16.27 -13.45 21.16
CA TYR A 205 15.06 -13.28 20.35
C TYR A 205 14.66 -14.54 19.61
N ARG A 206 13.37 -14.69 19.42
CA ARG A 206 12.77 -15.64 18.48
C ARG A 206 12.48 -14.93 17.16
N PHE A 207 12.62 -15.63 16.05
CA PHE A 207 12.44 -15.03 14.74
C PHE A 207 11.34 -15.73 13.95
N VAL A 208 10.58 -14.96 13.19
CA VAL A 208 9.65 -15.47 12.19
C VAL A 208 9.98 -14.87 10.83
N ILE A 209 10.12 -15.71 9.81
CA ILE A 209 10.37 -15.28 8.44
C ILE A 209 9.05 -15.22 7.69
N LEU A 210 8.73 -14.05 7.12
CA LEU A 210 7.61 -13.85 6.21
C LEU A 210 8.15 -13.55 4.81
N ALA A 211 7.79 -14.40 3.85
CA ALA A 211 8.25 -14.28 2.46
C ALA A 211 7.28 -14.99 1.50
N GLY A 212 7.47 -14.79 0.21
CA GLY A 212 6.68 -15.45 -0.82
C GLY A 212 7.06 -16.94 -1.01
N PRO A 213 6.21 -17.74 -1.69
CA PRO A 213 6.45 -19.17 -1.87
C PRO A 213 7.66 -19.49 -2.77
N LYS A 214 8.18 -18.50 -3.49
CA LYS A 214 9.36 -18.65 -4.36
C LYS A 214 10.69 -18.32 -3.67
N ASP A 215 10.64 -17.82 -2.44
CA ASP A 215 11.81 -17.34 -1.71
C ASP A 215 12.47 -18.47 -0.90
N THR A 216 12.94 -19.49 -1.61
CA THR A 216 13.53 -20.73 -1.03
C THR A 216 14.76 -20.47 -0.16
N PHE A 217 15.48 -19.36 -0.40
CA PHE A 217 16.65 -18.95 0.39
C PHE A 217 16.31 -18.68 1.87
N CYS A 218 15.03 -18.51 2.21
CA CYS A 218 14.58 -18.36 3.58
C CYS A 218 14.95 -19.56 4.49
N GLU A 219 15.04 -20.76 3.92
CA GLU A 219 15.45 -21.95 4.67
C GLU A 219 16.92 -21.90 5.07
N GLU A 220 17.77 -21.27 4.28
CA GLU A 220 19.17 -21.02 4.66
C GLU A 220 19.27 -20.10 5.88
N ILE A 221 18.38 -19.09 5.97
CA ILE A 221 18.33 -18.19 7.15
C ILE A 221 17.89 -18.98 8.38
N ARG A 222 16.83 -19.80 8.24
CA ARG A 222 16.34 -20.66 9.33
C ARG A 222 17.42 -21.61 9.85
N SER A 223 18.26 -22.16 8.97
CA SER A 223 19.32 -23.10 9.35
C SER A 223 20.38 -22.53 10.29
N ALA A 224 20.44 -21.19 10.49
CA ALA A 224 21.37 -20.57 11.42
C ALA A 224 20.98 -20.82 12.90
N ALA A 225 19.68 -20.96 13.20
CA ALA A 225 19.16 -21.28 14.53
C ALA A 225 17.75 -21.92 14.41
N PRO A 226 17.66 -23.22 14.02
CA PRO A 226 16.38 -23.86 13.69
C PRO A 226 15.38 -23.88 14.85
N GLU A 227 15.88 -23.84 16.09
CA GLU A 227 15.10 -23.84 17.32
C GLU A 227 14.45 -22.48 17.65
N ARG A 228 14.97 -21.40 17.06
CA ARG A 228 14.52 -20.02 17.31
C ARG A 228 13.94 -19.32 16.10
N VAL A 229 14.14 -19.88 14.90
CA VAL A 229 13.68 -19.29 13.64
C VAL A 229 12.57 -20.13 13.03
N VAL A 230 11.38 -19.58 12.92
CA VAL A 230 10.24 -20.19 12.23
C VAL A 230 10.16 -19.62 10.82
N ASN A 231 10.21 -20.48 9.80
CA ASN A 231 10.06 -20.08 8.41
C ASN A 231 8.61 -20.27 7.92
N LEU A 232 7.91 -19.17 7.69
CA LEU A 232 6.54 -19.13 7.17
C LEU A 232 6.48 -18.68 5.70
N ALA A 233 7.59 -18.78 4.96
CA ALA A 233 7.62 -18.42 3.54
C ALA A 233 6.58 -19.23 2.75
N GLY A 234 5.68 -18.53 2.05
CA GLY A 234 4.59 -19.14 1.29
C GLY A 234 3.44 -19.74 2.10
N GLN A 235 3.48 -19.67 3.44
CA GLN A 235 2.45 -20.25 4.31
C GLN A 235 1.45 -19.21 4.83
N THR A 236 1.68 -17.93 4.53
CA THR A 236 0.82 -16.82 4.94
C THR A 236 0.24 -16.10 3.73
N SER A 237 -0.96 -15.54 3.88
CA SER A 237 -1.56 -14.62 2.91
C SER A 237 -1.20 -13.18 3.24
N LEU A 238 -1.66 -12.21 2.40
CA LEU A 238 -1.58 -10.78 2.69
C LEU A 238 -2.66 -10.32 3.69
N MET A 239 -3.44 -11.25 4.16
CA MET A 239 -4.34 -11.18 5.30
C MET A 239 -4.08 -12.36 6.18
#